data_57d6b8e6905df7085c509406259f1b23
#
_entry.id   57d6b8e6905df7085c509406259f1b23
#
_cell.length_a   1.000
_cell.length_b   1.000
_cell.length_c   1.000
_cell.angle_alpha   90.00
_cell.angle_beta   90.00
_cell.angle_gamma   90.00
#
_symmetry.space_group_name_H-M   'P 1'
#
loop_
_entity.id
_entity.type
_entity.pdbx_description
1 polymer ?
#
loop_
_entity_poly.entity_id
_entity_poly.type
_entity_poly.pdbx_seq_one_letter_code
_entity_poly.pdbx_strand_id
1 'polypeptide(L)'
;MSTTQWILSLALLAWALLRNLGTREVTRGTFLLPLVIVGAAASYFLFPLPTEGNDLDLVVAFGFVGALFGLAAAAVTKLHHLDGRLVATAGAGFAALWLVMIGGRVAFAEWANGAGARTVGMFSSDHAITGADAWTAAFVVMALAMVLARTVALAVRARRFANLAPAMA
;
A
#
# COMPACT_ATOMS: atom_id res chain seq x y z
N MET A 1 0.52 8.53 -22.31
CA MET A 1 -0.87 8.17 -21.89
C MET A 1 -1.86 9.12 -22.53
N SER A 2 -3.07 8.65 -22.93
CA SER A 2 -4.12 9.52 -23.46
C SER A 2 -4.77 10.34 -22.35
N THR A 3 -5.34 11.50 -22.66
CA THR A 3 -6.07 12.36 -21.71
C THR A 3 -7.18 11.58 -21.00
N THR A 4 -7.84 10.67 -21.71
CA THR A 4 -8.90 9.82 -21.16
C THR A 4 -8.36 8.84 -20.10
N GLN A 5 -7.17 8.28 -20.30
CA GLN A 5 -6.52 7.40 -19.31
C GLN A 5 -6.14 8.17 -18.03
N TRP A 6 -5.69 9.42 -18.19
CA TRP A 6 -5.41 10.30 -17.04
C TRP A 6 -6.66 10.61 -16.23
N ILE A 7 -7.75 10.99 -16.91
CA ILE A 7 -9.03 11.27 -16.23
C ILE A 7 -9.56 10.04 -15.50
N LEU A 8 -9.53 8.86 -16.14
CA LEU A 8 -9.95 7.59 -15.53
C LEU A 8 -9.09 7.24 -14.32
N SER A 9 -7.78 7.37 -14.43
CA SER A 9 -6.86 7.09 -13.31
C SER A 9 -7.08 8.03 -12.13
N LEU A 10 -7.24 9.33 -12.38
CA LEU A 10 -7.54 10.32 -11.36
C LEU A 10 -8.91 10.10 -10.73
N ALA A 11 -9.93 9.75 -11.51
CA ALA A 11 -11.27 9.45 -11.01
C ALA A 11 -11.28 8.19 -10.14
N LEU A 12 -10.58 7.12 -10.55
CA LEU A 12 -10.42 5.91 -9.75
C LEU A 12 -9.64 6.19 -8.46
N LEU A 13 -8.59 6.99 -8.53
CA LEU A 13 -7.82 7.45 -7.37
C LEU A 13 -8.69 8.23 -6.39
N ALA A 14 -9.43 9.22 -6.88
CA ALA A 14 -10.33 10.02 -6.06
C ALA A 14 -11.43 9.16 -5.43
N TRP A 15 -12.04 8.26 -6.21
CA TRP A 15 -13.06 7.34 -5.71
C TRP A 15 -12.52 6.39 -4.64
N ALA A 16 -11.35 5.79 -4.87
CA ALA A 16 -10.72 4.91 -3.90
C ALA A 16 -10.34 5.66 -2.62
N LEU A 17 -9.86 6.92 -2.74
CA LEU A 17 -9.53 7.78 -1.61
C LEU A 17 -10.79 8.10 -0.78
N LEU A 18 -11.84 8.58 -1.44
CA LEU A 18 -13.11 8.91 -0.78
C LEU A 18 -13.73 7.69 -0.11
N ARG A 19 -13.64 6.52 -0.75
CA ARG A 19 -14.14 5.27 -0.17
C ARG A 19 -13.34 4.80 1.04
N ASN A 20 -12.05 5.14 1.14
CA ASN A 20 -11.18 4.72 2.25
C ASN A 20 -11.09 5.75 3.39
N LEU A 21 -11.59 6.98 3.16
CA LEU A 21 -11.70 8.03 4.17
C LEU A 21 -13.00 7.85 4.99
N GLY A 22 -12.93 8.25 6.25
CA GLY A 22 -14.07 8.25 7.15
C GLY A 22 -14.02 7.20 8.24
N THR A 23 -15.12 7.09 8.97
CA THR A 23 -15.27 6.20 10.11
C THR A 23 -15.92 4.91 9.68
N ARG A 24 -15.28 3.77 10.00
CA ARG A 24 -15.79 2.44 9.69
C ARG A 24 -15.76 1.55 10.92
N GLU A 25 -16.77 0.71 11.08
CA GLU A 25 -16.78 -0.31 12.12
C GLU A 25 -15.64 -1.33 11.88
N VAL A 26 -14.96 -1.66 12.95
CA VAL A 26 -13.91 -2.68 12.94
C VAL A 26 -14.56 -4.04 13.08
N THR A 27 -14.81 -4.71 11.96
CA THR A 27 -15.37 -6.07 11.90
C THR A 27 -14.30 -7.07 11.47
N ARG A 28 -14.57 -8.36 11.61
CA ARG A 28 -13.65 -9.40 11.10
C ARG A 28 -13.40 -9.25 9.60
N GLY A 29 -14.40 -8.84 8.83
CA GLY A 29 -14.28 -8.57 7.40
C GLY A 29 -13.32 -7.42 7.06
N THR A 30 -13.16 -6.45 7.96
CA THR A 30 -12.20 -5.34 7.80
C THR A 30 -10.75 -5.85 7.69
N PHE A 31 -10.45 -6.99 8.30
CA PHE A 31 -9.11 -7.60 8.27
C PHE A 31 -9.01 -8.75 7.25
N LEU A 32 -10.05 -9.57 7.12
CA LEU A 32 -10.01 -10.73 6.23
C LEU A 32 -10.00 -10.35 4.76
N LEU A 33 -10.83 -9.39 4.36
CA LEU A 33 -10.97 -8.99 2.96
C LEU A 33 -9.65 -8.47 2.37
N PRO A 34 -8.90 -7.54 3.01
CA PRO A 34 -7.60 -7.13 2.52
C PRO A 34 -6.60 -8.28 2.41
N LEU A 35 -6.59 -9.21 3.37
CA LEU A 35 -5.69 -10.38 3.34
C LEU A 35 -5.99 -11.32 2.17
N VAL A 36 -7.26 -11.57 1.87
CA VAL A 36 -7.68 -12.38 0.72
C VAL A 36 -7.27 -11.70 -0.58
N ILE A 37 -7.50 -10.38 -0.70
CA ILE A 37 -7.11 -9.61 -1.89
C ILE A 37 -5.58 -9.61 -2.06
N VAL A 38 -4.82 -9.41 -0.98
CA VAL A 38 -3.35 -9.48 -1.00
C VAL A 38 -2.88 -10.87 -1.42
N GLY A 39 -3.47 -11.93 -0.87
CA GLY A 39 -3.14 -13.31 -1.23
C GLY A 39 -3.43 -13.60 -2.71
N ALA A 40 -4.60 -13.22 -3.20
CA ALA A 40 -4.97 -13.39 -4.61
C ALA A 40 -4.07 -12.56 -5.55
N ALA A 41 -3.78 -11.31 -5.21
CA ALA A 41 -2.88 -10.48 -5.99
C ALA A 41 -1.45 -11.03 -5.98
N ALA A 42 -0.95 -11.49 -4.84
CA ALA A 42 0.35 -12.10 -4.72
C ALA A 42 0.47 -13.35 -5.61
N SER A 43 -0.54 -14.22 -5.60
CA SER A 43 -0.54 -15.42 -6.45
C SER A 43 -0.59 -15.12 -7.95
N TYR A 44 -1.19 -13.99 -8.35
CA TYR A 44 -1.28 -13.60 -9.75
C TYR A 44 -0.05 -12.83 -10.25
N PHE A 45 0.47 -11.90 -9.44
CA PHE A 45 1.54 -10.98 -9.87
C PHE A 45 2.95 -11.43 -9.49
N LEU A 46 3.09 -12.36 -8.53
CA LEU A 46 4.39 -12.83 -8.06
C LEU A 46 4.83 -14.17 -8.69
N PHE A 47 4.09 -14.68 -9.68
CA PHE A 47 4.47 -15.89 -10.40
C PHE A 47 4.50 -15.64 -11.92
N PRO A 48 5.68 -15.74 -12.58
CA PRO A 48 7.02 -15.95 -11.99
C PRO A 48 7.63 -14.65 -11.45
N LEU A 49 8.21 -14.72 -10.25
CA LEU A 49 9.03 -13.63 -9.72
C LEU A 49 10.28 -13.47 -10.58
N PRO A 50 10.67 -12.25 -10.98
CA PRO A 50 11.99 -12.01 -11.53
C PRO A 50 13.03 -12.26 -10.44
N THR A 51 13.86 -13.27 -10.63
CA THR A 51 14.91 -13.68 -9.67
C THR A 51 16.31 -13.57 -10.27
N GLU A 52 16.42 -12.96 -11.45
CA GLU A 52 17.70 -12.75 -12.12
C GLU A 52 18.41 -11.52 -11.53
N GLY A 53 19.73 -11.58 -11.50
CA GLY A 53 20.54 -10.49 -10.96
C GLY A 53 20.16 -10.10 -9.52
N ASN A 54 19.99 -8.79 -9.28
CA ASN A 54 19.62 -8.24 -7.98
C ASN A 54 18.12 -7.83 -7.91
N ASP A 55 17.27 -8.40 -8.75
CA ASP A 55 15.84 -8.11 -8.77
C ASP A 55 15.17 -8.40 -7.44
N LEU A 56 15.60 -9.48 -6.76
CA LEU A 56 15.07 -9.85 -5.46
C LEU A 56 15.39 -8.79 -4.40
N ASP A 57 16.59 -8.22 -4.43
CA ASP A 57 17.00 -7.17 -3.48
C ASP A 57 16.14 -5.91 -3.67
N LEU A 58 15.85 -5.54 -4.92
CA LEU A 58 14.93 -4.45 -5.25
C LEU A 58 13.52 -4.72 -4.70
N VAL A 59 12.99 -5.91 -4.92
CA VAL A 59 11.67 -6.34 -4.44
C VAL A 59 11.60 -6.30 -2.91
N VAL A 60 12.63 -6.80 -2.23
CA VAL A 60 12.72 -6.79 -0.75
C VAL A 60 12.80 -5.36 -0.21
N ALA A 61 13.63 -4.50 -0.80
CA ALA A 61 13.76 -3.10 -0.41
C ALA A 61 12.42 -2.36 -0.53
N PHE A 62 11.71 -2.54 -1.65
CA PHE A 62 10.39 -1.95 -1.86
C PHE A 62 9.34 -2.54 -0.93
N GLY A 63 9.39 -3.85 -0.64
CA GLY A 63 8.56 -4.49 0.36
C GLY A 63 8.72 -3.86 1.74
N PHE A 64 9.97 -3.59 2.14
CA PHE A 64 10.27 -2.93 3.41
C PHE A 64 9.71 -1.50 3.45
N VAL A 65 9.92 -0.72 2.38
CA VAL A 65 9.33 0.63 2.26
C VAL A 65 7.81 0.57 2.36
N GLY A 66 7.17 -0.38 1.67
CA GLY A 66 5.73 -0.60 1.75
C GLY A 66 5.25 -0.91 3.17
N ALA A 67 5.97 -1.78 3.88
CA ALA A 67 5.65 -2.11 5.27
C ALA A 67 5.73 -0.89 6.18
N LEU A 68 6.75 -0.03 6.04
CA LEU A 68 6.86 1.24 6.78
C LEU A 68 5.68 2.17 6.51
N PHE A 69 5.30 2.34 5.26
CA PHE A 69 4.10 3.12 4.90
C PHE A 69 2.82 2.52 5.47
N GLY A 70 2.70 1.20 5.51
CA GLY A 70 1.58 0.49 6.12
C GLY A 70 1.48 0.73 7.63
N LEU A 71 2.61 0.65 8.34
CA LEU A 71 2.69 0.97 9.76
C LEU A 71 2.35 2.43 10.04
N ALA A 72 2.89 3.37 9.26
CA ALA A 72 2.56 4.79 9.35
C ALA A 72 1.06 5.04 9.11
N ALA A 73 0.47 4.40 8.10
CA ALA A 73 -0.96 4.49 7.82
C ALA A 73 -1.81 3.94 8.96
N ALA A 74 -1.37 2.85 9.61
CA ALA A 74 -2.03 2.34 10.81
C ALA A 74 -1.90 3.32 11.98
N ALA A 75 -0.74 3.95 12.16
CA ALA A 75 -0.48 4.90 13.25
C ALA A 75 -1.38 6.14 13.17
N VAL A 76 -1.58 6.70 11.96
CA VAL A 76 -2.45 7.87 11.74
C VAL A 76 -3.94 7.53 11.73
N THR A 77 -4.32 6.25 11.72
CA THR A 77 -5.70 5.80 11.84
C THR A 77 -6.12 5.82 13.30
N LYS A 78 -7.17 6.59 13.64
CA LYS A 78 -7.68 6.70 15.01
C LYS A 78 -8.67 5.57 15.28
N LEU A 79 -8.49 4.88 16.41
CA LEU A 79 -9.44 3.90 16.94
C LEU A 79 -10.20 4.52 18.11
N HIS A 80 -11.52 4.42 18.13
CA HIS A 80 -12.37 4.91 19.21
C HIS A 80 -13.67 4.10 19.28
N HIS A 81 -14.39 4.23 20.40
CA HIS A 81 -15.73 3.62 20.52
C HIS A 81 -16.78 4.64 20.12
N LEU A 82 -17.73 4.21 19.27
CA LEU A 82 -18.92 4.95 18.91
C LEU A 82 -20.11 4.03 19.11
N ASP A 83 -21.08 4.44 19.95
CA ASP A 83 -22.26 3.64 20.31
C ASP A 83 -21.95 2.21 20.75
N GLY A 84 -20.90 2.03 21.56
CA GLY A 84 -20.45 0.72 22.05
C GLY A 84 -19.71 -0.15 21.02
N ARG A 85 -19.48 0.34 19.78
CA ARG A 85 -18.76 -0.36 18.73
C ARG A 85 -17.39 0.25 18.50
N LEU A 86 -16.40 -0.61 18.28
CA LEU A 86 -15.06 -0.16 17.92
C LEU A 86 -15.07 0.32 16.46
N VAL A 87 -14.66 1.55 16.24
CA VAL A 87 -14.57 2.17 14.93
C VAL A 87 -13.16 2.67 14.63
N ALA A 88 -12.76 2.61 13.38
CA ALA A 88 -11.52 3.15 12.86
C ALA A 88 -11.81 4.35 11.95
N THR A 89 -11.21 5.49 12.24
CA THR A 89 -11.34 6.70 11.44
C THR A 89 -10.03 6.99 10.71
N ALA A 90 -10.08 6.93 9.39
CA ALA A 90 -9.01 7.33 8.49
C ALA A 90 -9.22 8.78 8.08
N GLY A 91 -8.37 9.68 8.58
CA GLY A 91 -8.44 11.12 8.33
C GLY A 91 -7.43 11.59 7.27
N ALA A 92 -7.19 12.91 7.26
CA ALA A 92 -6.32 13.58 6.29
C ALA A 92 -4.88 13.02 6.25
N GLY A 93 -4.32 12.63 7.41
CA GLY A 93 -2.97 12.01 7.46
C GLY A 93 -2.90 10.70 6.69
N PHE A 94 -3.94 9.86 6.77
CA PHE A 94 -4.04 8.65 5.97
C PHE A 94 -4.15 8.98 4.48
N ALA A 95 -4.98 9.97 4.12
CA ALA A 95 -5.13 10.42 2.74
C ALA A 95 -3.81 10.93 2.15
N ALA A 96 -3.06 11.72 2.92
CA ALA A 96 -1.77 12.24 2.51
C ALA A 96 -0.75 11.12 2.24
N LEU A 97 -0.64 10.14 3.15
CA LEU A 97 0.23 8.98 2.96
C LEU A 97 -0.15 8.19 1.70
N TRP A 98 -1.42 8.01 1.48
CA TRP A 98 -1.94 7.30 0.32
C TRP A 98 -1.66 8.03 -0.99
N LEU A 99 -1.84 9.36 -1.01
CA LEU A 99 -1.52 10.22 -2.14
C LEU A 99 -0.01 10.19 -2.45
N VAL A 100 0.85 10.26 -1.44
CA VAL A 100 2.30 10.17 -1.61
C VAL A 100 2.69 8.83 -2.22
N MET A 101 2.10 7.74 -1.73
CA MET A 101 2.41 6.39 -2.18
C MET A 101 1.99 6.17 -3.65
N ILE A 102 0.73 6.47 -3.98
CA ILE A 102 0.21 6.23 -5.32
C ILE A 102 0.68 7.31 -6.29
N GLY A 103 0.66 8.57 -5.87
CA GLY A 103 1.17 9.68 -6.67
C GLY A 103 2.66 9.54 -6.98
N GLY A 104 3.46 9.13 -6.00
CA GLY A 104 4.88 8.84 -6.17
C GLY A 104 5.12 7.71 -7.17
N ARG A 105 4.32 6.63 -7.13
CA ARG A 105 4.40 5.56 -8.12
C ARG A 105 4.08 6.04 -9.52
N VAL A 106 3.01 6.81 -9.69
CA VAL A 106 2.61 7.34 -11.00
C VAL A 106 3.66 8.31 -11.51
N ALA A 107 4.12 9.23 -10.67
CA ALA A 107 5.17 10.20 -11.03
C ALA A 107 6.47 9.49 -11.42
N PHE A 108 6.88 8.45 -10.68
CA PHE A 108 8.04 7.65 -11.03
C PHE A 108 7.86 6.96 -12.39
N ALA A 109 6.70 6.33 -12.63
CA ALA A 109 6.44 5.63 -13.88
C ALA A 109 6.48 6.59 -15.10
N GLU A 110 5.88 7.77 -14.99
CA GLU A 110 5.92 8.77 -16.06
C GLU A 110 7.35 9.31 -16.26
N TRP A 111 8.07 9.61 -15.19
CA TRP A 111 9.45 10.06 -15.26
C TRP A 111 10.36 8.98 -15.86
N ALA A 112 10.24 7.74 -15.42
CA ALA A 112 11.04 6.61 -15.90
C ALA A 112 10.77 6.27 -17.38
N ASN A 113 9.54 6.50 -17.89
CA ASN A 113 9.21 6.33 -19.31
C ASN A 113 9.52 7.57 -20.17
N GLY A 114 9.91 8.69 -19.56
CA GLY A 114 10.22 9.95 -20.21
C GLY A 114 11.65 10.42 -19.94
N ALA A 115 11.77 11.56 -19.26
CA ALA A 115 13.05 12.21 -19.02
C ALA A 115 14.04 11.38 -18.17
N GLY A 116 13.54 10.49 -17.33
CA GLY A 116 14.33 9.62 -16.45
C GLY A 116 14.74 8.29 -17.07
N ALA A 117 14.28 7.94 -18.28
CA ALA A 117 14.51 6.63 -18.88
C ALA A 117 15.99 6.24 -18.92
N ARG A 118 16.86 7.17 -19.29
CA ARG A 118 18.32 6.94 -19.31
C ARG A 118 18.86 6.70 -17.89
N THR A 119 18.43 7.50 -16.91
CA THR A 119 18.90 7.37 -15.51
C THR A 119 18.47 6.06 -14.91
N VAL A 120 17.20 5.66 -15.09
CA VAL A 120 16.69 4.37 -14.62
C VAL A 120 17.38 3.21 -15.33
N GLY A 121 17.62 3.33 -16.64
CA GLY A 121 18.34 2.31 -17.41
C GLY A 121 19.78 2.13 -16.92
N MET A 122 20.52 3.22 -16.71
CA MET A 122 21.89 3.17 -16.16
C MET A 122 21.90 2.59 -14.74
N PHE A 123 21.01 3.05 -13.87
CA PHE A 123 20.89 2.51 -12.52
C PHE A 123 20.59 1.00 -12.55
N SER A 124 19.69 0.55 -13.43
CA SER A 124 19.34 -0.85 -13.55
C SER A 124 20.52 -1.69 -14.03
N SER A 125 21.30 -1.20 -15.02
CA SER A 125 22.49 -1.90 -15.50
C SER A 125 23.58 -1.96 -14.44
N ASP A 126 23.85 -0.87 -13.73
CA ASP A 126 24.88 -0.80 -12.69
C ASP A 126 24.57 -1.72 -11.48
N HIS A 127 23.29 -1.96 -11.21
CA HIS A 127 22.82 -2.79 -10.10
C HIS A 127 22.31 -4.18 -10.56
N ALA A 128 22.55 -4.58 -11.80
CA ALA A 128 22.10 -5.86 -12.35
C ALA A 128 20.58 -6.11 -12.16
N ILE A 129 19.75 -5.07 -12.35
CA ILE A 129 18.30 -5.17 -12.37
C ILE A 129 17.86 -5.46 -13.80
N THR A 130 17.05 -6.52 -14.00
CA THR A 130 16.77 -7.07 -15.33
C THR A 130 15.81 -6.23 -16.20
N GLY A 131 15.14 -5.21 -15.65
CA GLY A 131 14.34 -4.27 -16.44
C GLY A 131 12.98 -3.88 -15.85
N ALA A 132 12.04 -3.53 -16.71
CA ALA A 132 10.74 -2.99 -16.31
C ALA A 132 9.90 -3.95 -15.46
N ASP A 133 10.03 -5.25 -15.67
CA ASP A 133 9.28 -6.27 -14.94
C ASP A 133 9.72 -6.35 -13.47
N ALA A 134 11.04 -6.22 -13.20
CA ALA A 134 11.57 -6.14 -11.84
C ALA A 134 11.04 -4.92 -11.08
N TRP A 135 11.01 -3.75 -11.72
CA TRP A 135 10.43 -2.53 -11.14
C TRP A 135 8.92 -2.70 -10.88
N THR A 136 8.21 -3.32 -11.82
CA THR A 136 6.77 -3.58 -11.67
C THR A 136 6.51 -4.51 -10.49
N ALA A 137 7.26 -5.61 -10.38
CA ALA A 137 7.17 -6.54 -9.26
C ALA A 137 7.48 -5.86 -7.93
N ALA A 138 8.53 -5.03 -7.87
CA ALA A 138 8.89 -4.26 -6.68
C ALA A 138 7.76 -3.33 -6.22
N PHE A 139 7.14 -2.59 -7.12
CA PHE A 139 5.99 -1.73 -6.79
C PHE A 139 4.75 -2.51 -6.37
N VAL A 140 4.51 -3.68 -6.95
CA VAL A 140 3.41 -4.57 -6.53
C VAL A 140 3.66 -5.06 -5.11
N VAL A 141 4.86 -5.59 -4.83
CA VAL A 141 5.22 -6.07 -3.48
C VAL A 141 5.16 -4.93 -2.45
N MET A 142 5.61 -3.72 -2.80
CA MET A 142 5.46 -2.54 -1.95
C MET A 142 4.01 -2.28 -1.57
N ALA A 143 3.09 -2.32 -2.54
CA ALA A 143 1.67 -2.11 -2.28
C ALA A 143 1.05 -3.23 -1.42
N LEU A 144 1.40 -4.49 -1.68
CA LEU A 144 0.95 -5.64 -0.89
C LEU A 144 1.47 -5.58 0.54
N ALA A 145 2.75 -5.27 0.73
CA ALA A 145 3.38 -5.11 2.03
C ALA A 145 2.74 -3.96 2.85
N MET A 146 2.42 -2.84 2.19
CA MET A 146 1.71 -1.73 2.83
C MET A 146 0.34 -2.15 3.36
N VAL A 147 -0.47 -2.84 2.54
CA VAL A 147 -1.81 -3.30 2.95
C VAL A 147 -1.70 -4.32 4.08
N LEU A 148 -0.77 -5.27 3.97
CA LEU A 148 -0.54 -6.30 4.97
C LEU A 148 -0.11 -5.69 6.31
N ALA A 149 0.93 -4.87 6.32
CA ALA A 149 1.46 -4.24 7.52
C ALA A 149 0.41 -3.36 8.22
N ARG A 150 -0.36 -2.56 7.45
CA ARG A 150 -1.46 -1.76 7.97
C ARG A 150 -2.53 -2.64 8.61
N THR A 151 -2.94 -3.70 7.92
CA THR A 151 -4.00 -4.61 8.39
C THR A 151 -3.60 -5.30 9.69
N VAL A 152 -2.38 -5.83 9.75
CA VAL A 152 -1.84 -6.49 10.96
C VAL A 152 -1.71 -5.50 12.11
N ALA A 153 -1.13 -4.32 11.87
CA ALA A 153 -0.96 -3.29 12.90
C ALA A 153 -2.32 -2.82 13.46
N LEU A 154 -3.32 -2.59 12.62
CA LEU A 154 -4.66 -2.24 13.07
C LEU A 154 -5.33 -3.37 13.85
N ALA A 155 -5.16 -4.63 13.43
CA ALA A 155 -5.70 -5.78 14.15
C ALA A 155 -5.10 -5.92 15.55
N VAL A 156 -3.79 -5.75 15.68
CA VAL A 156 -3.09 -5.76 16.98
C VAL A 156 -3.57 -4.63 17.87
N ARG A 157 -3.69 -3.41 17.32
CA ARG A 157 -4.18 -2.25 18.06
C ARG A 157 -5.63 -2.43 18.52
N ALA A 158 -6.51 -2.95 17.63
CA ALA A 158 -7.91 -3.21 17.94
C ALA A 158 -8.07 -4.23 19.07
N ARG A 159 -7.27 -5.31 19.07
CA ARG A 159 -7.25 -6.30 20.14
C ARG A 159 -6.82 -5.69 21.48
N ARG A 160 -5.79 -4.85 21.49
CA ARG A 160 -5.33 -4.15 22.72
C ARG A 160 -6.41 -3.21 23.24
N PHE A 161 -7.10 -2.49 22.37
CA PHE A 161 -8.20 -1.59 22.74
C PHE A 161 -9.37 -2.36 23.38
N ALA A 162 -9.75 -3.51 22.80
CA ALA A 162 -10.81 -4.35 23.35
C ALA A 162 -10.47 -4.92 24.73
N ASN A 163 -9.21 -5.23 25.01
CA ASN A 163 -8.76 -5.79 26.29
C ASN A 163 -8.66 -4.74 27.42
N LEU A 164 -8.58 -3.45 27.06
CA LEU A 164 -8.51 -2.35 28.05
C LEU A 164 -9.89 -1.86 28.48
N ALA A 165 -10.94 -2.13 27.70
CA ALA A 165 -12.31 -1.70 27.99
C ALA A 165 -12.93 -2.34 29.27
N PRO A 166 -12.65 -3.60 29.67
CA PRO A 166 -13.20 -4.19 30.88
C PRO A 166 -12.65 -3.61 32.20
N ALA A 167 -11.55 -2.89 32.16
CA ALA A 167 -10.91 -2.33 33.36
C ALA A 167 -11.50 -0.97 33.82
N MET A 168 -12.43 -0.41 33.05
CA MET A 168 -13.04 0.90 33.30
C MET A 168 -14.56 0.82 33.61
N ALA A 169 -15.14 -0.36 33.69
CA ALA A 169 -16.51 -0.63 34.08
C ALA A 169 -16.55 -1.21 35.51
#